data_9e817361a33797290609ecc4994533c1
#
_entry.id   9e817361a33797290609ecc4994533c1
#
_cell.length_a   1.000
_cell.length_b   1.000
_cell.length_c   1.000
_cell.angle_alpha   90.00
_cell.angle_beta   90.00
_cell.angle_gamma   90.00
#
_symmetry.space_group_name_H-M   'P 1'
#
loop_
_entity.id
_entity.type
_entity.pdbx_description
1 polymer ?
#
loop_
_entity_poly.entity_id
_entity_poly.type
_entity_poly.pdbx_seq_one_letter_code
_entity_poly.pdbx_strand_id
1 'polypeptide(L)'
;MAGARRFFDLATRSVSVSVSGEHEHAGVVWREVTFAADSSTVVTATVVSPLGQRVTRGAVLAHGGTEDGRRFFLSEAAAMAAGGAIVILPVTRMRPQDGIDMFAATVRTAVLTERAALDVLVEMGAPPDTLCFLGHSAGGFLGAILAAVEPRLARIVIFSYGAGTLIRTSLATTLSCGGPVTNEMTCAADWFDAARFVAVDRRAELLIQHGRRDRDVPAEAGREMFDAAAQPKLWLEYDWDHGLASQRHKDDRAKFVLKL
;
A
#
# COMPACT_ATOMS: atom_id res chain seq x y z
N MET A 1 -3.92 17.57 9.59
CA MET A 1 -4.53 16.22 9.47
C MET A 1 -6.05 16.21 9.25
N ALA A 2 -6.87 17.09 9.87
CA ALA A 2 -8.32 17.16 9.57
C ALA A 2 -8.62 17.41 8.08
N GLY A 3 -7.81 18.22 7.40
CA GLY A 3 -7.92 18.45 5.95
C GLY A 3 -7.62 17.19 5.12
N ALA A 4 -6.63 16.41 5.51
CA ALA A 4 -6.28 15.16 4.82
C ALA A 4 -7.43 14.14 4.92
N ARG A 5 -8.00 13.95 6.10
CA ARG A 5 -9.16 13.05 6.27
C ARG A 5 -10.33 13.47 5.39
N ARG A 6 -10.66 14.75 5.33
CA ARG A 6 -11.72 15.26 4.43
C ARG A 6 -11.40 15.01 2.95
N PHE A 7 -10.14 15.21 2.53
CA PHE A 7 -9.74 15.00 1.15
C PHE A 7 -9.91 13.54 0.71
N PHE A 8 -9.62 12.58 1.63
CA PHE A 8 -9.76 11.14 1.36
C PHE A 8 -11.07 10.56 1.92
N ASP A 9 -11.95 11.38 2.50
CA ASP A 9 -13.17 10.90 3.15
C ASP A 9 -14.12 10.32 2.11
N LEU A 10 -14.39 9.04 2.31
CA LEU A 10 -15.45 8.31 1.62
C LEU A 10 -16.30 7.58 2.64
N ALA A 11 -17.58 7.73 2.47
CA ALA A 11 -18.54 6.86 3.15
C ALA A 11 -18.23 5.38 2.84
N THR A 12 -18.30 4.53 3.85
CA THR A 12 -18.25 3.07 3.69
C THR A 12 -19.35 2.67 2.68
N ARG A 13 -18.99 1.95 1.63
CA ARG A 13 -19.92 1.53 0.59
C ARG A 13 -19.98 0.01 0.56
N SER A 14 -21.15 -0.54 0.29
CA SER A 14 -21.23 -1.93 -0.17
C SER A 14 -20.57 -2.00 -1.55
N VAL A 15 -19.60 -2.88 -1.71
CA VAL A 15 -18.87 -3.06 -2.96
C VAL A 15 -19.40 -4.30 -3.65
N SER A 16 -19.91 -4.14 -4.88
CA SER A 16 -20.24 -5.27 -5.73
C SER A 16 -18.97 -5.80 -6.37
N VAL A 17 -18.70 -7.09 -6.20
CA VAL A 17 -17.54 -7.79 -6.75
C VAL A 17 -18.00 -8.71 -7.87
N SER A 18 -17.39 -8.57 -9.05
CA SER A 18 -17.59 -9.49 -10.17
C SER A 18 -16.36 -10.39 -10.32
N VAL A 19 -16.57 -11.70 -10.32
CA VAL A 19 -15.51 -12.70 -10.53
C VAL A 19 -15.48 -13.09 -12.01
N SER A 20 -14.35 -12.92 -12.67
CA SER A 20 -14.15 -13.23 -14.09
C SER A 20 -13.36 -14.53 -14.33
N GLY A 21 -12.66 -15.02 -13.33
CA GLY A 21 -11.89 -16.26 -13.40
C GLY A 21 -11.58 -16.79 -12.01
N GLU A 22 -11.55 -18.13 -11.89
CA GLU A 22 -11.19 -18.82 -10.65
C GLU A 22 -10.39 -20.08 -10.97
N HIS A 23 -9.36 -20.34 -10.19
CA HIS A 23 -8.62 -21.61 -10.23
C HIS A 23 -8.00 -21.92 -8.87
N GLU A 24 -7.77 -23.21 -8.62
CA GLU A 24 -7.11 -23.69 -7.42
C GLU A 24 -5.67 -24.09 -7.73
N HIS A 25 -4.74 -23.69 -6.88
CA HIS A 25 -3.34 -24.08 -6.97
C HIS A 25 -2.66 -24.06 -5.61
N ALA A 26 -1.93 -25.10 -5.26
CA ALA A 26 -1.11 -25.22 -4.05
C ALA A 26 -1.87 -24.89 -2.74
N GLY A 27 -3.13 -25.34 -2.62
CA GLY A 27 -3.93 -25.18 -1.41
C GLY A 27 -4.55 -23.78 -1.24
N VAL A 28 -4.53 -22.97 -2.27
CA VAL A 28 -5.18 -21.65 -2.31
C VAL A 28 -6.04 -21.49 -3.54
N VAL A 29 -7.04 -20.63 -3.45
CA VAL A 29 -7.95 -20.27 -4.56
C VAL A 29 -7.57 -18.88 -5.07
N TRP A 30 -7.36 -18.79 -6.36
CA TRP A 30 -7.04 -17.56 -7.09
C TRP A 30 -8.29 -17.08 -7.83
N ARG A 31 -8.62 -15.80 -7.71
CA ARG A 31 -9.75 -15.19 -8.41
C ARG A 31 -9.31 -13.89 -9.08
N GLU A 32 -9.66 -13.72 -10.34
CA GLU A 32 -9.62 -12.42 -10.98
C GLU A 32 -10.97 -11.73 -10.76
N VAL A 33 -10.92 -10.54 -10.17
CA VAL A 33 -12.12 -9.80 -9.79
C VAL A 33 -12.08 -8.37 -10.32
N THR A 34 -13.27 -7.79 -10.48
CA THR A 34 -13.46 -6.35 -10.72
C THR A 34 -14.41 -5.77 -9.70
N PHE A 35 -14.15 -4.55 -9.28
CA PHE A 35 -15.00 -3.79 -8.36
C PHE A 35 -14.89 -2.28 -8.62
N ALA A 36 -15.84 -1.49 -8.14
CA ALA A 36 -15.81 -0.06 -8.26
C ALA A 36 -15.11 0.57 -7.04
N ALA A 37 -14.06 1.37 -7.27
CA ALA A 37 -13.45 2.18 -6.22
C ALA A 37 -14.26 3.45 -5.92
N ASP A 38 -14.89 4.01 -6.95
CA ASP A 38 -15.85 5.12 -6.88
C ASP A 38 -16.86 5.04 -8.03
N SER A 39 -17.64 6.09 -8.27
CA SER A 39 -18.64 6.11 -9.33
C SER A 39 -18.08 6.06 -10.76
N SER A 40 -16.79 6.28 -10.93
CA SER A 40 -16.11 6.39 -12.23
C SER A 40 -14.94 5.42 -12.42
N THR A 41 -14.46 4.80 -11.35
CA THR A 41 -13.24 3.99 -11.35
C THR A 41 -13.57 2.52 -11.12
N VAL A 42 -13.39 1.70 -12.16
CA VAL A 42 -13.44 0.23 -12.07
C VAL A 42 -12.01 -0.31 -11.91
N VAL A 43 -11.82 -1.14 -10.91
CA VAL A 43 -10.53 -1.73 -10.54
C VAL A 43 -10.53 -3.21 -10.86
N THR A 44 -9.47 -3.68 -11.49
CA THR A 44 -9.17 -5.12 -11.61
C THR A 44 -8.25 -5.52 -10.48
N ALA A 45 -8.47 -6.69 -9.89
CA ALA A 45 -7.61 -7.22 -8.85
C ALA A 45 -7.53 -8.76 -8.92
N THR A 46 -6.44 -9.29 -8.36
CA THR A 46 -6.33 -10.72 -8.05
C THR A 46 -6.64 -10.92 -6.57
N VAL A 47 -7.53 -11.83 -6.24
CA VAL A 47 -7.79 -12.26 -4.86
C VAL A 47 -7.25 -13.66 -4.66
N VAL A 48 -6.51 -13.87 -3.57
CA VAL A 48 -6.00 -15.18 -3.16
C VAL A 48 -6.56 -15.52 -1.78
N SER A 49 -7.22 -16.66 -1.67
CA SER A 49 -7.84 -17.08 -0.42
C SER A 49 -7.45 -18.53 -0.06
N PRO A 50 -7.47 -18.91 1.22
CA PRO A 50 -7.19 -20.26 1.63
C PRO A 50 -8.26 -21.21 1.10
N LEU A 51 -7.84 -22.40 0.62
CA LEU A 51 -8.76 -23.46 0.22
C LEU A 51 -9.17 -24.28 1.44
N GLY A 52 -10.48 -24.33 1.72
CA GLY A 52 -11.02 -25.20 2.79
C GLY A 52 -10.63 -24.81 4.22
N GLN A 53 -10.03 -23.65 4.44
CA GLN A 53 -9.64 -23.14 5.75
C GLN A 53 -10.44 -21.88 6.11
N ARG A 54 -10.56 -21.64 7.42
CA ARG A 54 -11.19 -20.40 7.91
C ARG A 54 -10.32 -19.20 7.61
N VAL A 55 -10.91 -18.16 7.04
CA VAL A 55 -10.26 -16.85 6.88
C VAL A 55 -10.12 -16.19 8.25
N THR A 56 -8.90 -15.80 8.61
CA THR A 56 -8.58 -15.17 9.89
C THR A 56 -8.19 -13.71 9.73
N ARG A 57 -7.83 -13.26 8.52
CA ARG A 57 -7.35 -11.89 8.22
C ARG A 57 -7.66 -11.50 6.79
N GLY A 58 -7.69 -10.18 6.55
CA GLY A 58 -7.66 -9.60 5.23
C GLY A 58 -6.38 -8.80 5.01
N ALA A 59 -5.75 -8.92 3.83
CA ALA A 59 -4.56 -8.15 3.49
C ALA A 59 -4.65 -7.57 2.08
N VAL A 60 -4.40 -6.28 1.94
CA VAL A 60 -4.18 -5.60 0.65
C VAL A 60 -2.68 -5.52 0.39
N LEU A 61 -2.23 -5.93 -0.80
CA LEU A 61 -0.83 -5.81 -1.23
C LEU A 61 -0.76 -4.84 -2.40
N ALA A 62 -0.14 -3.69 -2.19
CA ALA A 62 -0.04 -2.62 -3.16
C ALA A 62 1.39 -2.42 -3.66
N HIS A 63 1.59 -2.56 -4.96
CA HIS A 63 2.82 -2.22 -5.66
C HIS A 63 2.58 -1.00 -6.54
N GLY A 64 3.37 0.04 -6.36
CA GLY A 64 3.28 1.23 -7.18
C GLY A 64 4.43 1.34 -8.18
N GLY A 65 4.33 2.28 -9.11
CA GLY A 65 5.36 2.62 -10.08
C GLY A 65 5.28 1.86 -11.41
N THR A 66 4.43 0.82 -11.52
CA THR A 66 4.16 0.11 -12.78
C THR A 66 2.67 0.07 -13.09
N GLU A 67 2.29 -0.21 -14.35
CA GLU A 67 0.89 -0.32 -14.72
C GLU A 67 0.18 -1.50 -14.06
N ASP A 68 0.88 -2.64 -13.92
CA ASP A 68 0.41 -3.83 -13.20
C ASP A 68 1.57 -4.45 -12.39
N GLY A 69 1.65 -4.06 -11.14
CA GLY A 69 2.67 -4.53 -10.19
C GLY A 69 2.33 -5.82 -9.45
N ARG A 70 1.17 -6.45 -9.71
CA ARG A 70 0.68 -7.64 -8.99
C ARG A 70 1.70 -8.78 -8.97
N ARG A 71 2.44 -8.99 -10.07
CA ARG A 71 3.45 -10.05 -10.18
C ARG A 71 4.50 -10.02 -9.07
N PHE A 72 4.81 -8.83 -8.56
CA PHE A 72 5.78 -8.67 -7.47
C PHE A 72 5.35 -9.43 -6.21
N PHE A 73 4.04 -9.48 -5.93
CA PHE A 73 3.50 -10.03 -4.71
C PHE A 73 2.86 -11.42 -4.82
N LEU A 74 2.77 -12.03 -6.00
CA LEU A 74 2.01 -13.29 -6.16
C LEU A 74 2.48 -14.40 -5.21
N SER A 75 3.80 -14.61 -5.07
CA SER A 75 4.33 -15.64 -4.16
C SER A 75 4.05 -15.33 -2.69
N GLU A 76 4.07 -14.04 -2.32
CA GLU A 76 3.81 -13.59 -0.95
C GLU A 76 2.32 -13.68 -0.62
N ALA A 77 1.46 -13.33 -1.57
CA ALA A 77 0.01 -13.49 -1.45
C ALA A 77 -0.39 -14.96 -1.26
N ALA A 78 0.21 -15.88 -2.04
CA ALA A 78 -0.03 -17.32 -1.87
C ALA A 78 0.41 -17.81 -0.48
N ALA A 79 1.58 -17.40 0.00
CA ALA A 79 2.08 -17.78 1.31
C ALA A 79 1.20 -17.25 2.45
N MET A 80 0.74 -16.01 2.37
CA MET A 80 -0.20 -15.43 3.34
C MET A 80 -1.56 -16.12 3.29
N ALA A 81 -2.06 -16.45 2.10
CA ALA A 81 -3.32 -17.18 1.95
C ALA A 81 -3.23 -18.59 2.52
N ALA A 82 -2.13 -19.31 2.29
CA ALA A 82 -1.88 -20.60 2.92
C ALA A 82 -1.81 -20.50 4.46
N GLY A 83 -1.44 -19.34 5.00
CA GLY A 83 -1.46 -19.01 6.43
C GLY A 83 -2.83 -18.52 6.96
N GLY A 84 -3.91 -18.61 6.16
CA GLY A 84 -5.28 -18.28 6.56
C GLY A 84 -5.72 -16.83 6.30
N ALA A 85 -4.95 -16.05 5.54
CA ALA A 85 -5.38 -14.72 5.10
C ALA A 85 -6.17 -14.79 3.78
N ILE A 86 -7.13 -13.90 3.58
CA ILE A 86 -7.59 -13.55 2.24
C ILE A 86 -6.82 -12.31 1.79
N VAL A 87 -6.22 -12.38 0.61
CA VAL A 87 -5.31 -11.35 0.10
C VAL A 87 -5.84 -10.79 -1.19
N ILE A 88 -5.82 -9.46 -1.34
CA ILE A 88 -6.19 -8.78 -2.59
C ILE A 88 -5.02 -7.96 -3.13
N LEU A 89 -4.79 -8.05 -4.42
CA LEU A 89 -3.78 -7.30 -5.18
C LEU A 89 -4.50 -6.43 -6.21
N PRO A 90 -4.89 -5.21 -5.88
CA PRO A 90 -5.53 -4.31 -6.84
C PRO A 90 -4.51 -3.79 -7.85
N VAL A 91 -4.96 -3.54 -9.09
CA VAL A 91 -4.18 -2.78 -10.07
C VAL A 91 -4.37 -1.29 -9.76
N THR A 92 -3.46 -0.76 -8.97
CA THR A 92 -3.46 0.66 -8.59
C THR A 92 -2.49 1.42 -9.46
N ARG A 93 -2.99 2.43 -10.17
CA ARG A 93 -2.19 3.26 -11.07
C ARG A 93 -1.81 4.55 -10.39
N MET A 94 -0.51 4.81 -10.31
CA MET A 94 0.05 6.08 -9.88
C MET A 94 0.90 6.65 -11.00
N ARG A 95 0.47 7.73 -11.63
CA ARG A 95 1.21 8.44 -12.67
C ARG A 95 1.57 9.84 -12.16
N PRO A 96 2.81 10.09 -11.76
CA PRO A 96 3.21 11.40 -11.20
C PRO A 96 3.40 12.51 -12.26
N GLN A 97 3.14 12.25 -13.53
CA GLN A 97 3.62 13.07 -14.65
C GLN A 97 2.69 14.21 -15.09
N ASP A 98 1.50 14.36 -14.52
CA ASP A 98 0.45 15.20 -15.11
C ASP A 98 0.22 16.54 -14.39
N GLY A 99 1.23 17.07 -13.69
CA GLY A 99 1.08 18.30 -12.91
C GLY A 99 0.45 18.07 -11.52
N ILE A 100 0.43 19.12 -10.71
CA ILE A 100 0.14 18.98 -9.27
C ILE A 100 -1.32 18.64 -8.97
N ASP A 101 -2.27 19.22 -9.69
CA ASP A 101 -3.69 18.95 -9.51
C ASP A 101 -4.03 17.53 -9.94
N MET A 102 -3.46 17.10 -11.06
CA MET A 102 -3.60 15.71 -11.55
C MET A 102 -2.92 14.73 -10.60
N PHE A 103 -1.77 15.08 -10.02
CA PHE A 103 -1.11 14.24 -9.02
C PHE A 103 -2.01 14.06 -7.78
N ALA A 104 -2.57 15.12 -7.22
CA ALA A 104 -3.46 15.06 -6.08
C ALA A 104 -4.71 14.20 -6.37
N ALA A 105 -5.32 14.36 -7.56
CA ALA A 105 -6.43 13.53 -8.00
C ALA A 105 -6.05 12.06 -8.15
N THR A 106 -4.87 11.77 -8.74
CA THR A 106 -4.33 10.41 -8.90
C THR A 106 -4.09 9.75 -7.53
N VAL A 107 -3.44 10.46 -6.58
CA VAL A 107 -3.23 9.95 -5.22
C VAL A 107 -4.57 9.68 -4.54
N ARG A 108 -5.53 10.58 -4.67
CA ARG A 108 -6.87 10.38 -4.12
C ARG A 108 -7.51 9.11 -4.69
N THR A 109 -7.53 8.93 -6.00
CA THR A 109 -8.08 7.73 -6.66
C THR A 109 -7.36 6.47 -6.20
N ALA A 110 -6.02 6.49 -6.08
CA ALA A 110 -5.26 5.35 -5.59
C ALA A 110 -5.63 4.98 -4.14
N VAL A 111 -5.71 5.96 -3.23
CA VAL A 111 -6.15 5.71 -1.85
C VAL A 111 -7.57 5.15 -1.79
N LEU A 112 -8.49 5.66 -2.64
CA LEU A 112 -9.85 5.14 -2.75
C LEU A 112 -9.88 3.69 -3.25
N THR A 113 -9.02 3.36 -4.21
CA THR A 113 -8.85 1.99 -4.71
C THR A 113 -8.44 1.04 -3.60
N GLU A 114 -7.45 1.40 -2.79
CA GLU A 114 -6.99 0.57 -1.66
C GLU A 114 -8.06 0.44 -0.58
N ARG A 115 -8.80 1.50 -0.29
CA ARG A 115 -9.92 1.44 0.67
C ARG A 115 -11.07 0.56 0.18
N ALA A 116 -11.42 0.66 -1.11
CA ALA A 116 -12.42 -0.23 -1.71
C ALA A 116 -11.96 -1.70 -1.72
N ALA A 117 -10.65 -1.95 -1.91
CA ALA A 117 -10.10 -3.29 -1.79
C ALA A 117 -10.25 -3.86 -0.37
N LEU A 118 -10.15 -3.03 0.69
CA LEU A 118 -10.46 -3.45 2.05
C LEU A 118 -11.95 -3.81 2.21
N ASP A 119 -12.86 -3.06 1.57
CA ASP A 119 -14.29 -3.36 1.58
C ASP A 119 -14.57 -4.70 0.87
N VAL A 120 -13.90 -4.98 -0.26
CA VAL A 120 -13.95 -6.27 -0.96
C VAL A 120 -13.50 -7.41 -0.05
N LEU A 121 -12.42 -7.24 0.70
CA LEU A 121 -11.94 -8.27 1.62
C LEU A 121 -12.98 -8.60 2.70
N VAL A 122 -13.65 -7.59 3.25
CA VAL A 122 -14.73 -7.80 4.24
C VAL A 122 -15.93 -8.52 3.62
N GLU A 123 -16.36 -8.11 2.43
CA GLU A 123 -17.45 -8.76 1.69
C GLU A 123 -17.12 -10.24 1.38
N MET A 124 -15.85 -10.54 1.13
CA MET A 124 -15.36 -11.90 0.88
C MET A 124 -15.04 -12.69 2.16
N GLY A 125 -15.36 -12.18 3.34
CA GLY A 125 -15.30 -12.91 4.60
C GLY A 125 -14.10 -12.62 5.50
N ALA A 126 -13.29 -11.60 5.23
CA ALA A 126 -12.26 -11.17 6.16
C ALA A 126 -12.88 -10.52 7.40
N PRO A 127 -12.45 -10.85 8.63
CA PRO A 127 -12.93 -10.16 9.82
C PRO A 127 -12.51 -8.67 9.79
N PRO A 128 -13.46 -7.73 10.00
CA PRO A 128 -13.21 -6.29 9.78
C PRO A 128 -12.13 -5.67 10.67
N ASP A 129 -11.85 -6.26 11.82
CA ASP A 129 -10.87 -5.80 12.80
C ASP A 129 -9.46 -6.37 12.58
N THR A 130 -9.28 -7.20 11.54
CA THR A 130 -8.03 -7.89 11.22
C THR A 130 -7.42 -7.46 9.89
N LEU A 131 -7.89 -6.36 9.32
CA LEU A 131 -7.43 -5.86 8.03
C LEU A 131 -6.00 -5.35 8.09
N CYS A 132 -5.22 -5.69 7.08
CA CYS A 132 -3.81 -5.33 6.96
C CYS A 132 -3.54 -4.69 5.59
N PHE A 133 -2.48 -3.89 5.53
CA PHE A 133 -1.99 -3.30 4.28
C PHE A 133 -0.48 -3.51 4.17
N LEU A 134 -0.01 -3.89 2.99
CA LEU A 134 1.41 -3.99 2.65
C LEU A 134 1.68 -3.18 1.39
N GLY A 135 2.60 -2.23 1.48
CA GLY A 135 2.96 -1.39 0.35
C GLY A 135 4.46 -1.36 0.07
N HIS A 136 4.83 -1.63 -1.19
CA HIS A 136 6.19 -1.50 -1.72
C HIS A 136 6.34 -0.20 -2.48
N SER A 137 7.43 0.54 -2.25
CA SER A 137 7.76 1.73 -3.03
C SER A 137 6.58 2.73 -3.06
N ALA A 138 6.01 3.07 -4.21
CA ALA A 138 4.82 3.92 -4.29
C ALA A 138 3.60 3.33 -3.54
N GLY A 139 3.48 2.00 -3.44
CA GLY A 139 2.51 1.37 -2.53
C GLY A 139 2.81 1.65 -1.05
N GLY A 140 4.09 1.80 -0.68
CA GLY A 140 4.51 2.25 0.65
C GLY A 140 4.05 3.68 0.97
N PHE A 141 4.08 4.55 -0.04
CA PHE A 141 3.48 5.90 0.07
C PHE A 141 1.98 5.84 0.37
N LEU A 142 1.24 4.99 -0.34
CA LEU A 142 -0.18 4.78 -0.06
C LEU A 142 -0.40 4.24 1.34
N GLY A 143 0.46 3.32 1.80
CA GLY A 143 0.44 2.78 3.16
C GLY A 143 0.63 3.86 4.23
N ALA A 144 1.51 4.83 3.99
CA ALA A 144 1.69 5.97 4.89
C ALA A 144 0.42 6.83 4.99
N ILE A 145 -0.23 7.13 3.87
CA ILE A 145 -1.50 7.87 3.86
C ILE A 145 -2.59 7.08 4.58
N LEU A 146 -2.73 5.79 4.28
CA LEU A 146 -3.72 4.90 4.91
C LEU A 146 -3.52 4.81 6.42
N ALA A 147 -2.30 4.88 6.92
CA ALA A 147 -2.01 4.95 8.35
C ALA A 147 -2.75 6.09 9.06
N ALA A 148 -2.98 7.21 8.37
CA ALA A 148 -3.64 8.39 8.92
C ALA A 148 -5.16 8.42 8.68
N VAL A 149 -5.64 7.78 7.58
CA VAL A 149 -7.02 8.00 7.11
C VAL A 149 -7.90 6.75 7.19
N GLU A 150 -7.31 5.53 7.37
CA GLU A 150 -8.05 4.27 7.40
C GLU A 150 -7.99 3.60 8.79
N PRO A 151 -8.96 3.87 9.66
CA PRO A 151 -8.92 3.40 11.05
C PRO A 151 -9.19 1.89 11.22
N ARG A 152 -9.67 1.19 10.19
CA ARG A 152 -9.94 -0.25 10.23
C ARG A 152 -8.67 -1.10 10.17
N LEU A 153 -7.54 -0.53 9.71
CA LEU A 153 -6.30 -1.27 9.62
C LEU A 153 -5.78 -1.66 11.00
N ALA A 154 -5.49 -2.95 11.18
CA ALA A 154 -4.84 -3.50 12.36
C ALA A 154 -3.31 -3.48 12.22
N ARG A 155 -2.80 -3.67 10.98
CA ARG A 155 -1.37 -3.66 10.66
C ARG A 155 -1.08 -3.04 9.31
N ILE A 156 0.05 -2.34 9.27
CA ILE A 156 0.56 -1.70 8.05
C ILE A 156 2.03 -2.07 7.90
N VAL A 157 2.40 -2.54 6.72
CA VAL A 157 3.80 -2.74 6.33
C VAL A 157 4.13 -1.74 5.23
N ILE A 158 5.15 -0.93 5.46
CA ILE A 158 5.73 -0.03 4.46
C ILE A 158 7.15 -0.49 4.20
N PHE A 159 7.51 -0.75 2.95
CA PHE A 159 8.87 -1.09 2.65
C PHE A 159 9.39 -0.41 1.39
N SER A 160 10.69 -0.09 1.43
CA SER A 160 11.40 0.64 0.37
C SER A 160 10.73 1.98 0.03
N TYR A 161 10.30 2.70 1.06
CA TYR A 161 9.78 4.06 0.97
C TYR A 161 10.19 4.88 2.21
N GLY A 162 10.23 6.23 2.08
CA GLY A 162 10.73 7.08 3.17
C GLY A 162 10.29 8.53 3.04
N ALA A 163 10.64 9.32 4.04
CA ALA A 163 10.41 10.76 4.11
C ALA A 163 11.07 11.50 2.94
N GLY A 164 10.45 12.57 2.47
CA GLY A 164 10.97 13.40 1.38
C GLY A 164 11.14 12.69 0.03
N THR A 165 10.72 11.42 -0.12
CA THR A 165 10.89 10.65 -1.36
C THR A 165 10.15 11.30 -2.51
N LEU A 166 8.93 11.78 -2.26
CA LEU A 166 8.10 12.39 -3.29
C LEU A 166 8.75 13.67 -3.85
N ILE A 167 9.25 14.55 -2.97
CA ILE A 167 9.90 15.79 -3.40
C ILE A 167 11.19 15.49 -4.19
N ARG A 168 12.00 14.54 -3.74
CA ARG A 168 13.21 14.12 -4.46
C ARG A 168 12.90 13.58 -5.84
N THR A 169 11.91 12.71 -5.97
CA THR A 169 11.48 12.13 -7.25
C THR A 169 10.91 13.20 -8.17
N SER A 170 10.05 14.09 -7.65
CA SER A 170 9.46 15.17 -8.44
C SER A 170 10.49 16.17 -8.92
N LEU A 171 11.47 16.55 -8.07
CA LEU A 171 12.58 17.42 -8.45
C LEU A 171 13.46 16.76 -9.55
N ALA A 172 13.85 15.50 -9.36
CA ALA A 172 14.66 14.77 -10.32
C ALA A 172 13.96 14.66 -11.68
N THR A 173 12.67 14.34 -11.71
CA THR A 173 11.87 14.26 -12.93
C THR A 173 11.75 15.61 -13.61
N THR A 174 11.42 16.66 -12.87
CA THR A 174 11.27 18.02 -13.42
C THR A 174 12.58 18.52 -14.02
N LEU A 175 13.71 18.35 -13.31
CA LEU A 175 15.03 18.74 -13.80
C LEU A 175 15.47 17.94 -15.03
N SER A 176 15.21 16.63 -15.06
CA SER A 176 15.55 15.78 -16.21
C SER A 176 14.73 16.13 -17.46
N CYS A 177 13.52 16.65 -17.30
CA CYS A 177 12.68 17.15 -18.39
C CYS A 177 12.93 18.62 -18.75
N GLY A 178 13.88 19.30 -18.08
CA GLY A 178 14.21 20.71 -18.33
C GLY A 178 13.13 21.71 -17.88
N GLY A 179 12.19 21.27 -17.04
CA GLY A 179 11.12 22.10 -16.51
C GLY A 179 11.53 22.88 -15.25
N PRO A 180 10.87 24.02 -14.95
CA PRO A 180 11.08 24.75 -13.71
C PRO A 180 10.44 24.04 -12.53
N VAL A 181 11.12 24.01 -11.38
CA VAL A 181 10.52 23.60 -10.09
C VAL A 181 9.70 24.77 -9.56
N THR A 182 8.40 24.59 -9.40
CA THR A 182 7.52 25.63 -8.88
C THR A 182 7.33 25.52 -7.36
N ASN A 183 6.97 26.62 -6.71
CA ASN A 183 6.63 26.62 -5.28
C ASN A 183 5.42 25.72 -4.99
N GLU A 184 4.45 25.64 -5.91
CA GLU A 184 3.27 24.78 -5.78
C GLU A 184 3.65 23.29 -5.76
N MET A 185 4.58 22.86 -6.62
CA MET A 185 5.11 21.49 -6.60
C MET A 185 5.80 21.18 -5.27
N THR A 186 6.58 22.11 -4.75
CA THR A 186 7.27 21.94 -3.47
C THR A 186 6.26 21.86 -2.31
N CYS A 187 5.27 22.74 -2.26
CA CYS A 187 4.22 22.73 -1.25
C CYS A 187 3.39 21.45 -1.27
N ALA A 188 3.03 20.93 -2.46
CA ALA A 188 2.27 19.70 -2.55
C ALA A 188 3.12 18.47 -2.18
N ALA A 189 4.38 18.42 -2.61
CA ALA A 189 5.28 17.36 -2.21
C ALA A 189 5.48 17.32 -0.69
N ASP A 190 5.58 18.48 -0.04
CA ASP A 190 5.62 18.61 1.42
C ASP A 190 4.29 18.17 2.06
N TRP A 191 3.15 18.59 1.49
CA TRP A 191 1.83 18.18 2.01
C TRP A 191 1.62 16.68 1.96
N PHE A 192 2.10 16.01 0.90
CA PHE A 192 2.01 14.56 0.71
C PHE A 192 3.20 13.80 1.33
N ASP A 193 4.08 14.43 2.10
CA ASP A 193 5.21 13.70 2.69
C ASP A 193 4.75 12.57 3.62
N ALA A 194 5.30 11.38 3.40
CA ALA A 194 4.93 10.17 4.14
C ALA A 194 5.15 10.29 5.65
N ALA A 195 6.20 11.02 6.08
CA ALA A 195 6.50 11.22 7.48
C ALA A 195 5.36 11.94 8.22
N ARG A 196 4.66 12.86 7.56
CA ARG A 196 3.51 13.58 8.15
C ARG A 196 2.31 12.68 8.42
N PHE A 197 2.08 11.69 7.55
CA PHE A 197 0.96 10.77 7.68
C PHE A 197 1.22 9.70 8.75
N VAL A 198 2.43 9.13 8.80
CA VAL A 198 2.76 8.11 9.79
C VAL A 198 2.93 8.67 11.22
N ALA A 199 3.13 9.99 11.36
CA ALA A 199 3.22 10.67 12.65
C ALA A 199 1.88 10.79 13.40
N VAL A 200 0.75 10.47 12.73
CA VAL A 200 -0.58 10.57 13.36
C VAL A 200 -0.83 9.38 14.26
N ASP A 201 -1.44 9.63 15.42
CA ASP A 201 -1.91 8.56 16.30
C ASP A 201 -2.85 7.62 15.55
N ARG A 202 -2.58 6.35 15.63
CA ARG A 202 -3.31 5.29 14.93
C ARG A 202 -3.45 4.05 15.80
N ARG A 203 -4.43 3.23 15.47
CA ARG A 203 -4.59 1.90 16.06
C ARG A 203 -3.62 0.88 15.45
N ALA A 204 -3.33 1.00 14.15
CA ALA A 204 -2.54 0.05 13.42
C ALA A 204 -1.09 -0.07 13.95
N GLU A 205 -0.60 -1.28 14.12
CA GLU A 205 0.82 -1.55 14.27
C GLU A 205 1.54 -1.27 12.93
N LEU A 206 2.67 -0.56 12.95
CA LEU A 206 3.44 -0.21 11.76
C LEU A 206 4.77 -0.97 11.72
N LEU A 207 5.00 -1.70 10.64
CA LEU A 207 6.32 -2.23 10.30
C LEU A 207 6.89 -1.41 9.14
N ILE A 208 8.11 -0.88 9.31
CA ILE A 208 8.87 -0.29 8.22
C ILE A 208 10.08 -1.19 7.95
N GLN A 209 10.22 -1.63 6.68
CA GLN A 209 11.37 -2.41 6.22
C GLN A 209 12.15 -1.63 5.17
N HIS A 210 13.49 -1.65 5.28
CA HIS A 210 14.35 -0.94 4.35
C HIS A 210 15.62 -1.72 4.01
N GLY A 211 16.10 -1.54 2.77
CA GLY A 211 17.38 -2.07 2.31
C GLY A 211 18.49 -1.02 2.42
N ARG A 212 19.61 -1.33 3.06
CA ARG A 212 20.78 -0.42 3.14
C ARG A 212 21.40 -0.11 1.79
N ARG A 213 21.18 -0.96 0.78
CA ARG A 213 21.69 -0.79 -0.59
C ARG A 213 20.62 -0.32 -1.56
N ASP A 214 19.50 0.21 -1.04
CA ASP A 214 18.44 0.81 -1.84
C ASP A 214 18.99 2.08 -2.54
N ARG A 215 18.97 2.08 -3.88
CA ARG A 215 19.45 3.18 -4.71
C ARG A 215 18.33 4.11 -5.18
N ASP A 216 17.08 3.68 -5.05
CA ASP A 216 15.91 4.45 -5.43
C ASP A 216 15.41 5.33 -4.28
N VAL A 217 15.38 4.74 -3.07
CA VAL A 217 15.02 5.43 -1.84
C VAL A 217 16.13 5.20 -0.80
N PRO A 218 16.91 6.24 -0.44
CA PRO A 218 17.97 6.11 0.55
C PRO A 218 17.47 5.58 1.91
N ALA A 219 18.27 4.74 2.57
CA ALA A 219 17.91 4.15 3.86
C ALA A 219 17.63 5.21 4.93
N GLU A 220 18.33 6.34 4.86
CA GLU A 220 18.14 7.50 5.74
C GLU A 220 16.72 8.06 5.64
N ALA A 221 16.13 8.09 4.44
CA ALA A 221 14.74 8.53 4.24
C ALA A 221 13.74 7.58 4.90
N GLY A 222 14.00 6.28 4.82
CA GLY A 222 13.20 5.27 5.55
C GLY A 222 13.33 5.44 7.06
N ARG A 223 14.53 5.72 7.55
CA ARG A 223 14.79 5.93 8.97
C ARG A 223 14.13 7.22 9.49
N GLU A 224 14.23 8.31 8.74
CA GLU A 224 13.55 9.57 9.06
C GLU A 224 12.03 9.39 9.16
N MET A 225 11.43 8.66 8.22
CA MET A 225 10.00 8.32 8.27
C MET A 225 9.68 7.46 9.50
N PHE A 226 10.53 6.47 9.83
CA PHE A 226 10.36 5.66 11.02
C PHE A 226 10.43 6.51 12.30
N ASP A 227 11.42 7.39 12.42
CA ASP A 227 11.59 8.21 13.60
C ASP A 227 10.39 9.16 13.81
N ALA A 228 9.82 9.71 12.74
CA ALA A 228 8.61 10.52 12.77
C ALA A 228 7.34 9.73 13.13
N ALA A 229 7.30 8.43 12.86
CA ALA A 229 6.09 7.64 13.02
C ALA A 229 5.66 7.52 14.50
N ALA A 230 4.35 7.65 14.76
CA ALA A 230 3.76 7.36 16.07
C ALA A 230 3.87 5.86 16.43
N GLN A 231 3.79 5.54 17.72
CA GLN A 231 3.73 4.16 18.22
C GLN A 231 2.34 3.52 17.94
N PRO A 232 2.23 2.18 17.88
CA PRO A 232 3.32 1.20 17.90
C PRO A 232 4.01 1.06 16.54
N LYS A 233 5.35 0.95 16.54
CA LYS A 233 6.16 0.86 15.32
C LYS A 233 7.34 -0.10 15.48
N LEU A 234 7.72 -0.76 14.37
CA LEU A 234 8.86 -1.66 14.27
C LEU A 234 9.70 -1.29 13.05
N TRP A 235 11.04 -1.33 13.20
CA TRP A 235 12.00 -1.14 12.12
C TRP A 235 12.77 -2.43 11.86
N LEU A 236 12.83 -2.83 10.58
CA LEU A 236 13.70 -3.91 10.11
C LEU A 236 14.55 -3.41 8.94
N GLU A 237 15.86 -3.56 9.05
CA GLU A 237 16.80 -3.16 8.04
C GLU A 237 17.61 -4.36 7.55
N TYR A 238 17.87 -4.39 6.26
CA TYR A 238 18.55 -5.50 5.62
C TYR A 238 19.70 -5.02 4.73
N ASP A 239 20.73 -5.84 4.58
CA ASP A 239 21.77 -5.61 3.59
C ASP A 239 21.27 -6.04 2.19
N TRP A 240 20.32 -5.29 1.64
CA TRP A 240 19.59 -5.57 0.41
C TRP A 240 19.28 -4.29 -0.38
N ASP A 241 18.79 -4.48 -1.61
CA ASP A 241 18.36 -3.42 -2.54
C ASP A 241 16.89 -3.00 -2.35
N HIS A 242 16.38 -2.17 -3.27
CA HIS A 242 15.00 -1.64 -3.28
C HIS A 242 13.91 -2.74 -3.27
N GLY A 243 14.19 -3.89 -3.86
CA GLY A 243 13.18 -4.93 -4.01
C GLY A 243 12.79 -5.63 -2.71
N LEU A 244 13.70 -5.76 -1.72
CA LEU A 244 13.49 -6.57 -0.51
C LEU A 244 12.78 -7.91 -0.79
N ALA A 245 13.20 -8.61 -1.86
CA ALA A 245 12.47 -9.73 -2.45
C ALA A 245 12.95 -11.12 -1.97
N SER A 246 13.93 -11.20 -1.05
CA SER A 246 14.37 -12.49 -0.53
C SER A 246 13.29 -13.15 0.31
N GLN A 247 13.37 -14.48 0.46
CA GLN A 247 12.41 -15.25 1.26
C GLN A 247 12.35 -14.72 2.70
N ARG A 248 13.49 -14.41 3.31
CA ARG A 248 13.55 -13.85 4.67
C ARG A 248 12.73 -12.57 4.82
N HIS A 249 12.83 -11.64 3.85
CA HIS A 249 12.08 -10.38 3.89
C HIS A 249 10.56 -10.62 3.83
N LYS A 250 10.16 -11.55 2.96
CA LYS A 250 8.75 -11.95 2.80
C LYS A 250 8.22 -12.65 4.06
N ASP A 251 9.03 -13.53 4.66
CA ASP A 251 8.68 -14.24 5.89
C ASP A 251 8.48 -13.26 7.06
N ASP A 252 9.35 -12.27 7.20
CA ASP A 252 9.23 -11.27 8.26
C ASP A 252 7.96 -10.42 8.09
N ARG A 253 7.58 -10.05 6.84
CA ARG A 253 6.30 -9.38 6.55
C ARG A 253 5.11 -10.30 6.84
N ALA A 254 5.15 -11.53 6.37
CA ALA A 254 4.08 -12.51 6.58
C ALA A 254 3.88 -12.79 8.08
N LYS A 255 4.95 -12.99 8.85
CA LYS A 255 4.87 -13.15 10.31
C LYS A 255 4.22 -11.95 10.98
N PHE A 256 4.62 -10.74 10.59
CA PHE A 256 4.04 -9.52 11.14
C PHE A 256 2.54 -9.43 10.81
N VAL A 257 2.13 -9.71 9.57
CA VAL A 257 0.72 -9.69 9.16
C VAL A 257 -0.08 -10.78 9.83
N LEU A 258 0.42 -12.02 9.82
CA LEU A 258 -0.29 -13.19 10.34
C LEU A 258 -0.25 -13.30 11.87
N LYS A 259 0.61 -12.54 12.54
CA LYS A 259 0.79 -12.60 14.01
C LYS A 259 1.36 -13.94 14.50
N LEU A 260 2.32 -14.45 13.74
CA LEU A 260 3.00 -15.72 14.04
C LEU A 260 4.20 -15.50 14.97
#